data_922ad3c90df382f7a01fc79b7cdcdf01
#
_entry.id   922ad3c90df382f7a01fc79b7cdcdf01
#
_cell.length_a   1.000
_cell.length_b   1.000
_cell.length_c   1.000
_cell.angle_alpha   90.00
_cell.angle_beta   90.00
_cell.angle_gamma   90.00
#
_symmetry.space_group_name_H-M   'P 1'
#
loop_
_entity.id
_entity.type
_entity.pdbx_description
1 polymer ?
#
loop_
_entity_poly.entity_id
_entity_poly.type
_entity_poly.pdbx_seq_one_letter_code
_entity_poly.pdbx_strand_id
1 'polypeptide(L)'
;MLLALDVGNTNIVIGFLDESGIRNIARLETDRDKTAHEYAISLRQVIEFSGIAPENIDGAILSSVVPPINGALIAAVRMITGIRPLVVGPGMKTGLNIALDNPATMGSDLVVGAAAALTMHAPPLIIIDMGTATTMTVIDREARVLGGAIIPGVGISLEALANGTSQLPHISLDAPKKCISTDTVEAMRSGSVYGTAAMLDGMIERMEAELGEPAAVIATGGLGGCIIPYCRREITYDKNLLLNGLWALYQKNKRKR
;
A
#
# COMPACT_ATOMS: atom_id res chain seq x y z
N MET A 1 0.00 -0.33 -22.73
CA MET A 1 -0.38 0.16 -21.38
C MET A 1 -0.30 -0.97 -20.37
N LEU A 2 0.23 -0.73 -19.17
CA LEU A 2 0.30 -1.72 -18.10
C LEU A 2 -0.96 -1.67 -17.23
N LEU A 3 -1.56 -2.82 -16.97
CA LEU A 3 -2.57 -3.03 -15.92
C LEU A 3 -1.87 -3.50 -14.64
N ALA A 4 -1.86 -2.67 -13.61
CA ALA A 4 -1.26 -2.99 -12.31
C ALA A 4 -2.37 -3.20 -11.27
N LEU A 5 -2.30 -4.31 -10.54
CA LEU A 5 -3.23 -4.64 -9.46
C LEU A 5 -2.45 -4.77 -8.15
N ASP A 6 -2.83 -3.95 -7.17
CA ASP A 6 -2.38 -4.11 -5.79
C ASP A 6 -3.56 -4.60 -4.94
N VAL A 7 -3.44 -5.83 -4.44
CA VAL A 7 -4.52 -6.58 -3.80
C VAL A 7 -4.31 -6.61 -2.30
N GLY A 8 -4.94 -5.66 -1.63
CA GLY A 8 -5.01 -5.58 -0.17
C GLY A 8 -6.18 -6.36 0.42
N ASN A 9 -6.22 -6.49 1.75
CA ASN A 9 -7.30 -7.20 2.45
C ASN A 9 -8.67 -6.55 2.31
N THR A 10 -8.72 -5.24 2.10
CA THR A 10 -9.98 -4.47 2.01
C THR A 10 -10.28 -4.04 0.57
N ASN A 11 -9.27 -3.61 -0.17
CA ASN A 11 -9.43 -3.09 -1.52
C ASN A 11 -8.39 -3.65 -2.48
N ILE A 12 -8.80 -3.77 -3.74
CA ILE A 12 -7.93 -3.97 -4.89
C ILE A 12 -7.75 -2.61 -5.56
N VAL A 13 -6.53 -2.07 -5.53
CA VAL A 13 -6.18 -0.86 -6.26
C VAL A 13 -5.75 -1.23 -7.68
N ILE A 14 -6.37 -0.62 -8.66
CA ILE A 14 -6.14 -0.88 -10.08
C ILE A 14 -5.53 0.36 -10.68
N GLY A 15 -4.32 0.23 -11.22
CA GLY A 15 -3.61 1.30 -11.91
C GLY A 15 -3.46 0.99 -13.40
N PHE A 16 -3.65 2.01 -14.23
CA PHE A 16 -3.32 1.98 -15.65
C PHE A 16 -2.12 2.89 -15.87
N LEU A 17 -0.99 2.31 -16.32
CA LEU A 17 0.29 3.01 -16.39
C LEU A 17 0.90 2.86 -17.78
N ASP A 18 1.61 3.90 -18.20
CA ASP A 18 2.48 3.87 -19.37
C ASP A 18 3.78 4.65 -19.09
N GLU A 19 4.60 4.91 -20.11
CA GLU A 19 5.88 5.62 -19.96
C GLU A 19 5.72 7.07 -19.45
N SER A 20 4.53 7.66 -19.56
CA SER A 20 4.24 9.00 -19.02
C SER A 20 3.73 8.98 -17.57
N GLY A 21 3.57 7.77 -16.98
CA GLY A 21 3.13 7.56 -15.60
C GLY A 21 1.72 6.97 -15.48
N ILE A 22 1.07 7.26 -14.36
CA ILE A 22 -0.27 6.75 -14.05
C ILE A 22 -1.31 7.53 -14.84
N ARG A 23 -2.12 6.83 -15.65
CA ARG A 23 -3.20 7.40 -16.47
C ARG A 23 -4.54 7.42 -15.75
N ASN A 24 -4.84 6.34 -15.04
CA ASN A 24 -6.06 6.22 -14.26
C ASN A 24 -5.85 5.29 -13.07
N ILE A 25 -6.64 5.49 -12.03
CA ILE A 25 -6.68 4.65 -10.83
C ILE A 25 -8.14 4.36 -10.52
N ALA A 26 -8.42 3.09 -10.25
CA ALA A 26 -9.71 2.65 -9.77
C ALA A 26 -9.54 1.74 -8.55
N ARG A 27 -10.64 1.47 -7.84
CA ARG A 27 -10.66 0.55 -6.70
C ARG A 27 -11.85 -0.36 -6.80
N LEU A 28 -11.64 -1.61 -6.43
CA LEU A 28 -12.68 -2.59 -6.17
C LEU A 28 -12.55 -3.06 -4.74
N GLU A 29 -13.65 -3.49 -4.16
CA GLU A 29 -13.63 -4.19 -2.89
C GLU A 29 -12.96 -5.56 -3.06
N THR A 30 -12.18 -5.97 -2.05
CA THR A 30 -11.61 -7.32 -1.98
C THR A 30 -12.67 -8.26 -1.45
N ASP A 31 -13.26 -9.04 -2.33
CA ASP A 31 -14.26 -10.03 -2.01
C ASP A 31 -13.68 -11.44 -2.21
N ARG A 32 -13.58 -12.20 -1.13
CA ARG A 32 -12.95 -13.53 -1.14
C ARG A 32 -13.82 -14.62 -1.77
N ASP A 33 -15.10 -14.35 -1.93
CA ASP A 33 -16.09 -15.31 -2.44
C ASP A 33 -16.33 -15.14 -3.94
N LYS A 34 -15.86 -14.03 -4.56
CA LYS A 34 -15.99 -13.79 -5.98
C LYS A 34 -15.23 -14.81 -6.83
N THR A 35 -15.94 -15.34 -7.81
CA THR A 35 -15.37 -16.18 -8.86
C THR A 35 -14.52 -15.38 -9.86
N ALA A 36 -13.73 -16.09 -10.68
CA ALA A 36 -12.95 -15.47 -11.74
C ALA A 36 -13.82 -14.68 -12.74
N HIS A 37 -15.04 -15.15 -13.05
CA HIS A 37 -15.95 -14.46 -13.96
C HIS A 37 -16.51 -13.16 -13.36
N GLU A 38 -16.85 -13.14 -12.06
CA GLU A 38 -17.31 -11.94 -11.39
C GLU A 38 -16.21 -10.87 -11.30
N TYR A 39 -14.97 -11.28 -11.01
CA TYR A 39 -13.82 -10.38 -11.10
C TYR A 39 -13.58 -9.90 -12.53
N ALA A 40 -13.74 -10.77 -13.54
CA ALA A 40 -13.62 -10.38 -14.95
C ALA A 40 -14.64 -9.31 -15.33
N ILE A 41 -15.92 -9.50 -14.97
CA ILE A 41 -16.98 -8.51 -15.20
C ILE A 41 -16.62 -7.18 -14.52
N SER A 42 -16.26 -7.20 -13.24
CA SER A 42 -15.90 -6.01 -12.48
C SER A 42 -14.71 -5.27 -13.09
N LEU A 43 -13.64 -6.00 -13.44
CA LEU A 43 -12.43 -5.42 -14.06
C LEU A 43 -12.75 -4.85 -15.45
N ARG A 44 -13.56 -5.54 -16.26
CA ARG A 44 -13.96 -5.05 -17.57
C ARG A 44 -14.71 -3.73 -17.48
N GLN A 45 -15.65 -3.63 -16.56
CA GLN A 45 -16.37 -2.38 -16.30
C GLN A 45 -15.42 -1.25 -15.87
N VAL A 46 -14.46 -1.53 -14.98
CA VAL A 46 -13.45 -0.54 -14.57
C VAL A 46 -12.61 -0.07 -15.77
N ILE A 47 -12.20 -0.97 -16.66
CA ILE A 47 -11.42 -0.65 -17.86
C ILE A 47 -12.25 0.24 -18.79
N GLU A 48 -13.52 -0.12 -19.05
CA GLU A 48 -14.44 0.65 -19.88
C GLU A 48 -14.73 2.04 -19.30
N PHE A 49 -15.03 2.15 -18.01
CA PHE A 49 -15.22 3.45 -17.32
C PHE A 49 -13.95 4.32 -17.31
N SER A 50 -12.79 3.71 -17.37
CA SER A 50 -11.52 4.43 -17.50
C SER A 50 -11.25 4.94 -18.93
N GLY A 51 -12.13 4.65 -19.90
CA GLY A 51 -11.95 5.02 -21.28
C GLY A 51 -10.83 4.27 -21.99
N ILE A 52 -10.46 3.10 -21.46
CA ILE A 52 -9.36 2.27 -21.96
C ILE A 52 -9.95 1.10 -22.76
N ALA A 53 -9.45 0.87 -23.97
CA ALA A 53 -9.78 -0.34 -24.70
C ALA A 53 -8.91 -1.50 -24.17
N PRO A 54 -9.49 -2.69 -23.89
CA PRO A 54 -8.73 -3.84 -23.39
C PRO A 54 -7.54 -4.22 -24.29
N GLU A 55 -7.65 -4.00 -25.59
CA GLU A 55 -6.63 -4.28 -26.60
C GLU A 55 -5.39 -3.37 -26.45
N ASN A 56 -5.52 -2.23 -25.77
CA ASN A 56 -4.42 -1.32 -25.50
C ASN A 56 -3.60 -1.74 -24.26
N ILE A 57 -4.06 -2.76 -23.53
CA ILE A 57 -3.31 -3.35 -22.41
C ILE A 57 -2.35 -4.39 -22.98
N ASP A 58 -1.06 -4.13 -22.87
CA ASP A 58 0.02 -4.97 -23.39
C ASP A 58 0.84 -5.67 -22.30
N GLY A 59 0.51 -5.40 -21.04
CA GLY A 59 1.13 -6.01 -19.87
C GLY A 59 0.23 -5.97 -18.65
N ALA A 60 0.46 -6.90 -17.71
CA ALA A 60 -0.21 -6.90 -16.43
C ALA A 60 0.73 -7.36 -15.31
N ILE A 61 0.58 -6.78 -14.12
CA ILE A 61 1.30 -7.16 -12.90
C ILE A 61 0.35 -7.14 -11.70
N LEU A 62 0.55 -8.08 -10.79
CA LEU A 62 -0.26 -8.26 -9.59
C LEU A 62 0.63 -8.40 -8.36
N SER A 63 0.43 -7.54 -7.35
CA SER A 63 0.85 -7.72 -5.98
C SER A 63 -0.34 -8.15 -5.15
N SER A 64 -0.18 -9.09 -4.23
CA SER A 64 -1.30 -9.56 -3.41
C SER A 64 -0.86 -10.06 -2.05
N VAL A 65 -1.56 -9.58 -1.03
CA VAL A 65 -1.53 -10.12 0.34
C VAL A 65 -2.77 -10.97 0.66
N VAL A 66 -3.53 -11.36 -0.37
CA VAL A 66 -4.75 -12.19 -0.26
C VAL A 66 -4.64 -13.43 -1.18
N PRO A 67 -3.79 -14.41 -0.83
CA PRO A 67 -3.51 -15.57 -1.68
C PRO A 67 -4.75 -16.33 -2.20
N PRO A 68 -5.85 -16.48 -1.44
CA PRO A 68 -7.01 -17.24 -1.90
C PRO A 68 -7.64 -16.73 -3.20
N ILE A 69 -7.60 -15.42 -3.48
CA ILE A 69 -8.22 -14.84 -4.67
C ILE A 69 -7.25 -14.68 -5.85
N ASN A 70 -5.96 -14.97 -5.68
CA ASN A 70 -4.96 -14.77 -6.73
C ASN A 70 -5.31 -15.55 -8.00
N GLY A 71 -5.74 -16.80 -7.86
CA GLY A 71 -6.15 -17.63 -8.99
C GLY A 71 -7.30 -17.02 -9.79
N ALA A 72 -8.32 -16.52 -9.09
CA ALA A 72 -9.47 -15.87 -9.70
C ALA A 72 -9.09 -14.58 -10.43
N LEU A 73 -8.25 -13.73 -9.82
CA LEU A 73 -7.79 -12.47 -10.44
C LEU A 73 -6.89 -12.72 -11.64
N ILE A 74 -5.97 -13.68 -11.57
CA ILE A 74 -5.10 -14.06 -12.71
C ILE A 74 -5.95 -14.54 -13.89
N ALA A 75 -6.96 -15.39 -13.62
CA ALA A 75 -7.88 -15.87 -14.65
C ALA A 75 -8.73 -14.72 -15.22
N ALA A 76 -9.26 -13.84 -14.39
CA ALA A 76 -10.03 -12.67 -14.79
C ALA A 76 -9.24 -11.73 -15.72
N VAL A 77 -8.02 -11.38 -15.35
CA VAL A 77 -7.14 -10.55 -16.20
C VAL A 77 -6.90 -11.22 -17.55
N ARG A 78 -6.61 -12.54 -17.54
CA ARG A 78 -6.38 -13.29 -18.77
C ARG A 78 -7.63 -13.35 -19.67
N MET A 79 -8.83 -13.49 -19.10
CA MET A 79 -10.09 -13.51 -19.87
C MET A 79 -10.31 -12.19 -20.62
N ILE A 80 -9.95 -11.05 -20.00
CA ILE A 80 -10.23 -9.73 -20.57
C ILE A 80 -9.15 -9.30 -21.56
N THR A 81 -7.88 -9.54 -21.24
CA THR A 81 -6.73 -8.98 -21.96
C THR A 81 -5.97 -10.02 -22.77
N GLY A 82 -6.22 -11.31 -22.59
CA GLY A 82 -5.40 -12.40 -23.11
C GLY A 82 -4.03 -12.56 -22.42
N ILE A 83 -3.68 -11.66 -21.47
CA ILE A 83 -2.37 -11.59 -20.84
C ILE A 83 -2.39 -12.30 -19.48
N ARG A 84 -1.37 -13.11 -19.21
CA ARG A 84 -1.14 -13.62 -17.86
C ARG A 84 -0.32 -12.60 -17.09
N PRO A 85 -0.83 -12.05 -15.98
CA PRO A 85 -0.10 -11.06 -15.19
C PRO A 85 1.17 -11.66 -14.58
N LEU A 86 2.23 -10.85 -14.47
CA LEU A 86 3.35 -11.13 -13.58
C LEU A 86 2.85 -11.04 -12.14
N VAL A 87 3.21 -11.99 -11.30
CA VAL A 87 2.82 -11.98 -9.89
C VAL A 87 4.06 -11.64 -9.06
N VAL A 88 3.96 -10.62 -8.20
CA VAL A 88 5.03 -10.26 -7.28
C VAL A 88 5.20 -11.38 -6.25
N GLY A 89 6.40 -11.90 -6.14
CA GLY A 89 6.70 -13.01 -5.24
C GLY A 89 8.07 -13.63 -5.48
N PRO A 90 8.36 -14.77 -4.87
CA PRO A 90 9.64 -15.45 -4.97
C PRO A 90 10.06 -15.67 -6.43
N GLY A 91 11.32 -15.37 -6.73
CA GLY A 91 11.90 -15.50 -8.07
C GLY A 91 11.75 -14.28 -8.97
N MET A 92 10.98 -13.26 -8.58
CA MET A 92 10.94 -11.99 -9.30
C MET A 92 12.21 -11.17 -9.05
N LYS A 93 12.75 -10.54 -10.08
CA LYS A 93 13.89 -9.62 -9.97
C LYS A 93 13.41 -8.30 -9.37
N THR A 94 13.53 -8.14 -8.08
CA THR A 94 13.15 -6.90 -7.37
C THR A 94 14.29 -5.88 -7.38
N GLY A 95 15.52 -6.34 -7.29
CA GLY A 95 16.71 -5.51 -7.05
C GLY A 95 16.87 -5.14 -5.58
N LEU A 96 16.06 -5.72 -4.70
CA LEU A 96 16.17 -5.53 -3.25
C LEU A 96 17.18 -6.52 -2.66
N ASN A 97 17.92 -6.04 -1.67
CA ASN A 97 18.69 -6.88 -0.74
C ASN A 97 17.85 -7.02 0.54
N ILE A 98 17.24 -8.18 0.75
CA ILE A 98 16.34 -8.42 1.89
C ILE A 98 17.15 -9.15 2.98
N ALA A 99 17.42 -8.45 4.08
CA ALA A 99 18.23 -8.94 5.20
C ALA A 99 17.36 -9.43 6.38
N LEU A 100 16.16 -9.94 6.09
CA LEU A 100 15.28 -10.56 7.08
C LEU A 100 15.75 -11.98 7.40
N ASP A 101 15.46 -12.48 8.59
CA ASP A 101 15.70 -13.87 8.99
C ASP A 101 15.08 -14.86 7.99
N ASN A 102 13.90 -14.57 7.50
CA ASN A 102 13.25 -15.32 6.42
C ASN A 102 12.73 -14.35 5.34
N PRO A 103 13.50 -14.10 4.28
CA PRO A 103 13.11 -13.18 3.20
C PRO A 103 11.80 -13.57 2.49
N ALA A 104 11.42 -14.86 2.49
CA ALA A 104 10.21 -15.34 1.83
C ALA A 104 8.92 -14.93 2.56
N THR A 105 9.01 -14.49 3.82
CA THR A 105 7.86 -14.03 4.61
C THR A 105 7.52 -12.55 4.38
N MET A 106 8.37 -11.81 3.66
CA MET A 106 8.09 -10.41 3.35
C MET A 106 6.87 -10.29 2.44
N GLY A 107 5.88 -9.52 2.87
CA GLY A 107 4.67 -9.26 2.09
C GLY A 107 4.99 -8.64 0.73
N SER A 108 4.21 -8.99 -0.29
CA SER A 108 4.43 -8.47 -1.64
C SER A 108 4.27 -6.95 -1.71
N ASP A 109 3.37 -6.37 -0.93
CA ASP A 109 3.17 -4.93 -0.74
C ASP A 109 4.43 -4.24 -0.21
N LEU A 110 5.08 -4.81 0.81
CA LEU A 110 6.34 -4.30 1.35
C LEU A 110 7.48 -4.36 0.33
N VAL A 111 7.54 -5.45 -0.47
CA VAL A 111 8.49 -5.58 -1.58
C VAL A 111 8.25 -4.49 -2.63
N VAL A 112 7.00 -4.26 -3.01
CA VAL A 112 6.61 -3.23 -3.98
C VAL A 112 6.94 -1.84 -3.46
N GLY A 113 6.58 -1.54 -2.20
CA GLY A 113 6.87 -0.25 -1.56
C GLY A 113 8.37 0.03 -1.46
N ALA A 114 9.17 -0.97 -1.04
CA ALA A 114 10.62 -0.85 -0.96
C ALA A 114 11.26 -0.63 -2.35
N ALA A 115 10.81 -1.38 -3.36
CA ALA A 115 11.28 -1.20 -4.73
C ALA A 115 10.97 0.19 -5.28
N ALA A 116 9.78 0.74 -4.99
CA ALA A 116 9.39 2.09 -5.37
C ALA A 116 10.27 3.14 -4.68
N ALA A 117 10.36 3.06 -3.35
CA ALA A 117 11.08 4.04 -2.55
C ALA A 117 12.56 4.16 -2.98
N LEU A 118 13.23 3.05 -3.23
CA LEU A 118 14.62 3.03 -3.69
C LEU A 118 14.83 3.56 -5.13
N THR A 119 13.78 3.65 -5.94
CA THR A 119 13.89 4.30 -7.26
C THR A 119 13.77 5.82 -7.19
N MET A 120 13.20 6.35 -6.11
CA MET A 120 12.86 7.77 -5.98
C MET A 120 13.67 8.49 -4.91
N HIS A 121 14.19 7.76 -3.92
CA HIS A 121 14.88 8.32 -2.77
C HIS A 121 16.17 7.56 -2.48
N ALA A 122 17.19 8.29 -2.01
CA ALA A 122 18.45 7.69 -1.54
C ALA A 122 18.26 7.12 -0.12
N PRO A 123 18.76 5.90 0.17
CA PRO A 123 18.73 5.34 1.52
C PRO A 123 19.71 6.09 2.47
N PRO A 124 19.50 6.03 3.82
CA PRO A 124 18.55 5.15 4.50
C PRO A 124 17.11 5.67 4.43
N LEU A 125 16.12 4.73 4.46
CA LEU A 125 14.71 5.03 4.28
C LEU A 125 13.86 4.36 5.36
N ILE A 126 12.79 5.04 5.78
CA ILE A 126 11.67 4.46 6.52
C ILE A 126 10.42 4.61 5.66
N ILE A 127 9.79 3.52 5.30
CA ILE A 127 8.59 3.49 4.46
C ILE A 127 7.40 3.13 5.35
N ILE A 128 6.39 3.98 5.34
CA ILE A 128 5.17 3.81 6.15
C ILE A 128 4.01 3.55 5.18
N ASP A 129 3.34 2.41 5.30
CA ASP A 129 2.08 2.16 4.59
C ASP A 129 0.92 2.16 5.58
N MET A 130 0.00 3.10 5.38
CA MET A 130 -1.17 3.32 6.25
C MET A 130 -2.42 2.71 5.61
N GLY A 131 -2.44 1.38 5.55
CA GLY A 131 -3.56 0.57 5.05
C GLY A 131 -4.44 -0.01 6.16
N THR A 132 -4.92 -1.23 5.96
CA THR A 132 -5.64 -2.04 6.95
C THR A 132 -4.79 -2.25 8.21
N ALA A 133 -3.52 -2.56 8.05
CA ALA A 133 -2.48 -2.39 9.05
C ALA A 133 -1.64 -1.16 8.69
N THR A 134 -0.98 -0.55 9.67
CA THR A 134 0.11 0.39 9.43
C THR A 134 1.42 -0.37 9.52
N THR A 135 2.15 -0.45 8.41
CA THR A 135 3.46 -1.08 8.38
C THR A 135 4.56 -0.02 8.27
N MET A 136 5.71 -0.26 8.92
CA MET A 136 6.89 0.57 8.81
C MET A 136 8.04 -0.34 8.39
N THR A 137 8.64 -0.07 7.24
CA THR A 137 9.77 -0.84 6.68
C THR A 137 11.03 -0.01 6.66
N VAL A 138 12.12 -0.55 7.18
CA VAL A 138 13.40 0.13 7.31
C VAL A 138 14.39 -0.38 6.27
N ILE A 139 15.04 0.54 5.58
CA ILE A 139 16.11 0.27 4.60
C ILE A 139 17.35 1.04 5.04
N ASP A 140 18.46 0.36 5.21
CA ASP A 140 19.71 0.96 5.62
C ASP A 140 20.47 1.66 4.46
N ARG A 141 21.60 2.27 4.79
CA ARG A 141 22.47 3.00 3.82
C ARG A 141 22.97 2.11 2.68
N GLU A 142 23.16 0.82 2.90
CA GLU A 142 23.54 -0.16 1.89
C GLU A 142 22.37 -0.68 1.05
N ALA A 143 21.20 -0.03 1.16
CA ALA A 143 19.94 -0.42 0.50
C ALA A 143 19.48 -1.85 0.87
N ARG A 144 19.77 -2.31 2.10
CA ARG A 144 19.25 -3.56 2.64
C ARG A 144 17.95 -3.31 3.39
N VAL A 145 16.94 -4.11 3.11
CA VAL A 145 15.70 -4.14 3.89
C VAL A 145 15.98 -4.89 5.19
N LEU A 146 16.01 -4.17 6.31
CA LEU A 146 16.35 -4.72 7.62
C LEU A 146 15.16 -5.35 8.34
N GLY A 147 13.95 -4.89 8.06
CA GLY A 147 12.72 -5.28 8.76
C GLY A 147 11.84 -4.09 9.03
N GLY A 148 11.07 -4.15 10.11
CA GLY A 148 10.18 -3.05 10.46
C GLY A 148 9.18 -3.39 11.54
N ALA A 149 8.06 -2.65 11.58
CA ALA A 149 6.99 -2.83 12.54
C ALA A 149 5.65 -2.97 11.82
N ILE A 150 4.74 -3.74 12.44
CA ILE A 150 3.34 -3.88 12.00
C ILE A 150 2.46 -3.44 13.17
N ILE A 151 1.59 -2.48 12.91
CA ILE A 151 0.77 -1.80 13.90
C ILE A 151 -0.69 -1.87 13.42
N PRO A 152 -1.68 -1.97 14.31
CA PRO A 152 -3.08 -1.87 13.90
C PRO A 152 -3.33 -0.58 13.12
N GLY A 153 -3.97 -0.67 11.95
CA GLY A 153 -4.34 0.50 11.16
C GLY A 153 -5.38 1.37 11.88
N VAL A 154 -5.42 2.64 11.57
CA VAL A 154 -6.31 3.62 12.25
C VAL A 154 -7.78 3.22 12.10
N GLY A 155 -8.20 2.73 10.93
CA GLY A 155 -9.57 2.27 10.71
C GLY A 155 -9.95 1.10 11.61
N ILE A 156 -9.12 0.05 11.63
CA ILE A 156 -9.34 -1.12 12.52
C ILE A 156 -9.37 -0.69 14.00
N SER A 157 -8.47 0.21 14.40
CA SER A 157 -8.41 0.70 15.79
C SER A 157 -9.69 1.45 16.17
N LEU A 158 -10.23 2.28 15.28
CA LEU A 158 -11.51 2.97 15.50
C LEU A 158 -12.68 2.00 15.58
N GLU A 159 -12.75 1.03 14.67
CA GLU A 159 -13.79 0.00 14.69
C GLU A 159 -13.71 -0.86 15.95
N ALA A 160 -12.50 -1.27 16.36
CA ALA A 160 -12.31 -2.03 17.57
C ALA A 160 -12.74 -1.25 18.82
N LEU A 161 -12.47 0.06 18.86
CA LEU A 161 -12.87 0.93 19.95
C LEU A 161 -14.39 1.07 20.03
N ALA A 162 -15.08 1.28 18.89
CA ALA A 162 -16.54 1.37 18.84
C ALA A 162 -17.23 0.04 19.17
N ASN A 163 -16.72 -1.08 18.62
CA ASN A 163 -17.28 -2.42 18.83
C ASN A 163 -16.95 -2.99 20.22
N GLY A 164 -15.83 -2.59 20.81
CA GLY A 164 -15.37 -3.07 22.12
C GLY A 164 -15.91 -2.30 23.31
N THR A 165 -16.71 -1.25 23.08
CA THR A 165 -17.25 -0.41 24.17
C THR A 165 -18.75 -0.17 23.98
N SER A 166 -19.48 0.01 25.08
CA SER A 166 -20.95 0.18 25.02
C SER A 166 -21.41 1.63 24.72
N GLN A 167 -20.53 2.61 24.77
CA GLN A 167 -20.90 4.03 24.68
C GLN A 167 -20.20 4.80 23.57
N LEU A 168 -19.15 4.24 22.97
CA LEU A 168 -18.42 4.93 21.92
C LEU A 168 -19.08 4.66 20.54
N PRO A 169 -19.44 5.71 19.80
CA PRO A 169 -20.10 5.54 18.50
C PRO A 169 -19.09 5.19 17.39
N HIS A 170 -19.60 4.65 16.27
CA HIS A 170 -18.85 4.66 15.03
C HIS A 170 -18.71 6.08 14.50
N ILE A 171 -17.50 6.48 14.17
CA ILE A 171 -17.19 7.82 13.67
C ILE A 171 -16.38 7.76 12.37
N SER A 172 -16.48 8.80 11.55
CA SER A 172 -15.57 9.04 10.44
C SER A 172 -14.24 9.60 10.95
N LEU A 173 -13.14 9.23 10.27
CA LEU A 173 -11.82 9.78 10.56
C LEU A 173 -11.69 11.15 9.87
N ASP A 174 -12.09 12.19 10.60
CA ASP A 174 -11.95 13.58 10.17
C ASP A 174 -10.89 14.30 11.01
N ALA A 175 -10.43 15.44 10.51
CA ALA A 175 -9.48 16.30 11.21
C ALA A 175 -10.06 16.78 12.56
N PRO A 176 -9.38 16.52 13.68
CA PRO A 176 -9.83 17.00 14.98
C PRO A 176 -9.64 18.52 15.09
N LYS A 177 -10.57 19.19 15.78
CA LYS A 177 -10.49 20.65 15.97
C LYS A 177 -9.32 21.04 16.88
N LYS A 178 -9.04 20.23 17.89
CA LYS A 178 -7.95 20.45 18.89
C LYS A 178 -7.60 19.13 19.56
N CYS A 179 -6.43 19.09 20.20
CA CYS A 179 -5.96 17.89 20.90
C CYS A 179 -6.80 17.58 22.15
N ILE A 180 -7.07 18.59 23.00
CA ILE A 180 -7.91 18.44 24.19
C ILE A 180 -9.35 18.69 23.77
N SER A 181 -10.15 17.64 23.65
CA SER A 181 -11.55 17.71 23.19
C SER A 181 -12.53 17.68 24.38
N THR A 182 -13.71 18.25 24.16
CA THR A 182 -14.74 18.41 25.21
C THR A 182 -16.00 17.57 24.94
N ASP A 183 -16.02 16.80 23.87
CA ASP A 183 -17.05 15.82 23.53
C ASP A 183 -16.42 14.50 23.05
N THR A 184 -17.19 13.43 23.11
CA THR A 184 -16.71 12.06 22.86
C THR A 184 -16.23 11.87 21.42
N VAL A 185 -16.96 12.40 20.43
CA VAL A 185 -16.63 12.21 19.00
C VAL A 185 -15.31 12.91 18.66
N GLU A 186 -15.18 14.17 19.08
CA GLU A 186 -13.92 14.93 18.88
C GLU A 186 -12.75 14.32 19.69
N ALA A 187 -13.01 13.76 20.88
CA ALA A 187 -11.99 13.05 21.64
C ALA A 187 -11.50 11.79 20.94
N MET A 188 -12.42 11.02 20.34
CA MET A 188 -12.06 9.85 19.51
C MET A 188 -11.27 10.27 18.25
N ARG A 189 -11.67 11.34 17.56
CA ARG A 189 -10.93 11.91 16.43
C ARG A 189 -9.54 12.35 16.82
N SER A 190 -9.46 13.12 17.94
CA SER A 190 -8.19 13.59 18.48
C SER A 190 -7.23 12.43 18.81
N GLY A 191 -7.71 11.43 19.54
CA GLY A 191 -6.92 10.25 19.89
C GLY A 191 -6.46 9.48 18.63
N SER A 192 -7.32 9.34 17.63
CA SER A 192 -6.99 8.62 16.40
C SER A 192 -6.00 9.38 15.52
N VAL A 193 -6.15 10.69 15.36
CA VAL A 193 -5.28 11.49 14.48
C VAL A 193 -3.98 11.87 15.19
N TYR A 194 -4.06 12.62 16.30
CA TYR A 194 -2.85 13.06 17.03
C TYR A 194 -2.12 11.89 17.68
N GLY A 195 -2.86 10.90 18.20
CA GLY A 195 -2.26 9.71 18.80
C GLY A 195 -1.47 8.89 17.77
N THR A 196 -2.02 8.69 16.55
CA THR A 196 -1.31 8.01 15.48
C THR A 196 -0.11 8.83 14.99
N ALA A 197 -0.27 10.15 14.79
CA ALA A 197 0.86 11.01 14.41
C ALA A 197 2.00 10.94 15.43
N ALA A 198 1.68 11.04 16.71
CA ALA A 198 2.69 10.94 17.79
C ALA A 198 3.34 9.56 17.86
N MET A 199 2.58 8.49 17.60
CA MET A 199 3.10 7.13 17.50
C MET A 199 4.08 7.00 16.32
N LEU A 200 3.74 7.54 15.13
CA LEU A 200 4.63 7.54 13.98
C LEU A 200 5.92 8.30 14.27
N ASP A 201 5.83 9.52 14.81
CA ASP A 201 7.00 10.32 15.20
C ASP A 201 7.91 9.55 16.16
N GLY A 202 7.35 8.97 17.22
CA GLY A 202 8.12 8.21 18.20
C GLY A 202 8.69 6.89 17.67
N MET A 203 8.05 6.25 16.70
CA MET A 203 8.59 5.04 16.04
C MET A 203 9.73 5.40 15.10
N ILE A 204 9.61 6.49 14.33
CA ILE A 204 10.68 6.99 13.46
C ILE A 204 11.94 7.29 14.29
N GLU A 205 11.80 8.02 15.42
CA GLU A 205 12.93 8.33 16.31
C GLU A 205 13.65 7.06 16.82
N ARG A 206 12.89 6.01 17.18
CA ARG A 206 13.47 4.74 17.64
C ARG A 206 14.18 3.99 16.52
N MET A 207 13.59 3.97 15.32
CA MET A 207 14.19 3.32 14.15
C MET A 207 15.48 4.04 13.72
N GLU A 208 15.48 5.37 13.70
CA GLU A 208 16.71 6.15 13.42
C GLU A 208 17.80 5.94 14.49
N ALA A 209 17.40 5.81 15.76
CA ALA A 209 18.35 5.50 16.84
C ALA A 209 19.00 4.11 16.65
N GLU A 210 18.25 3.11 16.18
CA GLU A 210 18.79 1.79 15.87
C GLU A 210 19.65 1.80 14.59
N LEU A 211 19.27 2.60 13.57
CA LEU A 211 20.06 2.80 12.36
C LEU A 211 21.39 3.54 12.64
N GLY A 212 21.42 4.37 13.70
CA GLY A 212 22.53 5.25 14.05
C GLY A 212 22.62 6.51 13.18
N GLU A 213 21.62 6.78 12.34
CA GLU A 213 21.57 7.92 11.44
C GLU A 213 20.14 8.31 11.06
N PRO A 214 19.90 9.58 10.66
CA PRO A 214 18.60 10.01 10.13
C PRO A 214 18.26 9.31 8.82
N ALA A 215 16.96 9.01 8.62
CA ALA A 215 16.43 8.41 7.41
C ALA A 215 15.44 9.35 6.70
N ALA A 216 15.34 9.25 5.39
CA ALA A 216 14.22 9.85 4.66
C ALA A 216 12.96 9.01 4.91
N VAL A 217 11.86 9.69 5.25
CA VAL A 217 10.61 9.02 5.61
C VAL A 217 9.59 9.23 4.50
N ILE A 218 9.06 8.12 3.96
CA ILE A 218 8.06 8.11 2.91
C ILE A 218 6.80 7.42 3.44
N ALA A 219 5.65 8.03 3.27
CA ALA A 219 4.37 7.42 3.64
C ALA A 219 3.48 7.21 2.42
N THR A 220 2.70 6.14 2.46
CA THR A 220 1.65 5.80 1.50
C THR A 220 0.42 5.26 2.23
N GLY A 221 -0.55 4.79 1.49
CA GLY A 221 -1.79 4.22 2.04
C GLY A 221 -2.94 5.23 2.09
N GLY A 222 -4.15 4.71 2.12
CA GLY A 222 -5.37 5.52 1.97
C GLY A 222 -5.62 6.51 3.10
N LEU A 223 -5.13 6.25 4.31
CA LEU A 223 -5.33 7.09 5.48
C LEU A 223 -4.17 8.04 5.76
N GLY A 224 -3.05 7.94 5.03
CA GLY A 224 -1.87 8.79 5.22
C GLY A 224 -2.19 10.27 5.10
N GLY A 225 -3.01 10.67 4.13
CA GLY A 225 -3.40 12.07 3.94
C GLY A 225 -4.11 12.71 5.14
N CYS A 226 -4.78 11.92 6.00
CA CYS A 226 -5.46 12.40 7.19
C CYS A 226 -4.55 12.47 8.43
N ILE A 227 -3.41 11.80 8.43
CA ILE A 227 -2.54 11.65 9.60
C ILE A 227 -1.22 12.41 9.44
N ILE A 228 -0.56 12.26 8.29
CA ILE A 228 0.78 12.82 8.03
C ILE A 228 0.87 14.33 8.30
N PRO A 229 -0.15 15.17 7.96
CA PRO A 229 -0.08 16.60 8.26
C PRO A 229 0.04 16.96 9.76
N TYR A 230 -0.22 16.00 10.64
CA TYR A 230 -0.15 16.17 12.10
C TYR A 230 1.13 15.59 12.73
N CYS A 231 1.97 14.93 11.92
CA CYS A 231 3.29 14.50 12.35
C CYS A 231 4.23 15.70 12.52
N ARG A 232 5.15 15.60 13.47
CA ARG A 232 6.22 16.60 13.67
C ARG A 232 7.41 16.34 12.77
N ARG A 233 7.63 15.06 12.44
CA ARG A 233 8.67 14.63 11.54
C ARG A 233 8.27 14.97 10.09
N GLU A 234 9.21 15.44 9.29
CA GLU A 234 9.01 15.60 7.86
C GLU A 234 8.83 14.22 7.21
N ILE A 235 7.69 14.02 6.56
CA ILE A 235 7.30 12.77 5.92
C ILE A 235 6.79 13.08 4.51
N THR A 236 7.42 12.52 3.50
CA THR A 236 6.94 12.62 2.11
C THR A 236 5.76 11.68 1.90
N TYR A 237 4.57 12.22 1.59
CA TYR A 237 3.40 11.39 1.33
C TYR A 237 3.20 11.17 -0.17
N ASP A 238 3.34 9.91 -0.62
CA ASP A 238 3.03 9.46 -1.98
C ASP A 238 1.92 8.40 -1.96
N LYS A 239 0.69 8.83 -2.27
CA LYS A 239 -0.49 7.93 -2.35
C LYS A 239 -0.37 6.86 -3.43
N ASN A 240 0.54 7.02 -4.38
CA ASN A 240 0.70 6.16 -5.55
C ASN A 240 1.97 5.30 -5.48
N LEU A 241 2.65 5.29 -4.35
CA LEU A 241 3.94 4.59 -4.16
C LEU A 241 3.89 3.15 -4.66
N LEU A 242 2.85 2.39 -4.28
CA LEU A 242 2.74 0.98 -4.67
C LEU A 242 2.53 0.80 -6.19
N LEU A 243 1.73 1.65 -6.84
CA LEU A 243 1.56 1.59 -8.29
C LEU A 243 2.86 1.93 -9.02
N ASN A 244 3.63 2.91 -8.54
CA ASN A 244 4.96 3.24 -9.05
C ASN A 244 5.93 2.06 -8.87
N GLY A 245 5.85 1.36 -7.74
CA GLY A 245 6.63 0.16 -7.48
C GLY A 245 6.27 -1.00 -8.41
N LEU A 246 4.99 -1.23 -8.65
CA LEU A 246 4.53 -2.22 -9.62
C LEU A 246 5.03 -1.92 -11.03
N TRP A 247 5.01 -0.64 -11.44
CA TRP A 247 5.61 -0.22 -12.70
C TRP A 247 7.10 -0.55 -12.78
N ALA A 248 7.86 -0.16 -11.77
CA ALA A 248 9.30 -0.41 -11.72
C ALA A 248 9.63 -1.92 -11.77
N LEU A 249 8.90 -2.73 -11.02
CA LEU A 249 9.06 -4.18 -11.01
C LEU A 249 8.67 -4.80 -12.36
N TYR A 250 7.58 -4.33 -12.99
CA TYR A 250 7.18 -4.79 -14.31
C TYR A 250 8.28 -4.50 -15.34
N GLN A 251 8.82 -3.28 -15.38
CA GLN A 251 9.88 -2.89 -16.33
C GLN A 251 11.14 -3.77 -16.18
N LYS A 252 11.50 -4.13 -14.93
CA LYS A 252 12.64 -5.03 -14.64
C LYS A 252 12.43 -6.47 -15.09
N ASN A 253 11.18 -6.94 -15.15
CA ASN A 253 10.83 -8.35 -15.36
C ASN A 253 10.14 -8.63 -16.70
N LYS A 254 9.68 -7.60 -17.42
CA LYS A 254 9.11 -7.81 -18.75
C LYS A 254 10.15 -8.43 -19.67
N ARG A 255 9.77 -9.48 -20.39
CA ARG A 255 10.64 -10.08 -21.39
C ARG A 255 10.90 -9.02 -22.48
N LYS A 256 12.18 -8.78 -22.80
CA LYS A 256 12.50 -8.03 -24.03
C LYS A 256 11.94 -8.83 -25.21
N ARG A 257 10.99 -8.28 -25.93
CA ARG A 257 10.52 -8.80 -27.22
C ARG A 257 11.59 -8.62 -28.27
#